data_4c0cdbb14eac313e66534193bcc51e64
#
_entry.id   4c0cdbb14eac313e66534193bcc51e64
#
_cell.length_a   1.000
_cell.length_b   1.000
_cell.length_c   1.000
_cell.angle_alpha   90.00
_cell.angle_beta   90.00
_cell.angle_gamma   90.00
#
_symmetry.space_group_name_H-M   'P 1'
#
loop_
_entity.id
_entity.type
_entity.pdbx_description
1 polymer ?
#
loop_
_entity_poly.entity_id
_entity_poly.type
_entity_poly.pdbx_seq_one_letter_code
_entity_poly.pdbx_strand_id
1 'polypeptide(L)'
;VIELIGLVQDEIRKYFTFQYEFIGSVKRNMVTCDAKSNIGFDFDVNIMVNDDDEDYSAKEIKQILMKAFNKYAYKYHYDFCEDSTRVFTIKVKDRKNSQILHSCDFAIVNNYEDNRQEYIRFNKKSNSYNWVEQSNGFYLLPEKVEFCKDNYLWTEVREIYIEKKNCNTDKNKKSRSIFADAIHQVCQQNGYFEE
;
A
#
# COMPACT_ATOMS: atom_id res chain seq x y z
N VAL A 1 -6.51 13.46 1.06
CA VAL A 1 -6.49 12.40 0.06
C VAL A 1 -7.89 11.86 -0.24
N ILE A 2 -8.78 11.72 0.76
CA ILE A 2 -10.16 11.18 0.57
C ILE A 2 -10.94 12.01 -0.44
N GLU A 3 -10.97 13.32 -0.31
CA GLU A 3 -11.65 14.20 -1.27
C GLU A 3 -11.07 14.10 -2.68
N LEU A 4 -9.75 13.95 -2.80
CA LEU A 4 -9.10 13.73 -4.09
C LEU A 4 -9.56 12.41 -4.72
N ILE A 5 -9.62 11.32 -3.94
CA ILE A 5 -10.12 10.03 -4.42
C ILE A 5 -11.57 10.15 -4.92
N GLY A 6 -12.43 10.86 -4.18
CA GLY A 6 -13.82 11.10 -4.61
C GLY A 6 -13.92 11.79 -5.97
N LEU A 7 -13.12 12.84 -6.21
CA LEU A 7 -13.06 13.50 -7.52
C LEU A 7 -12.55 12.57 -8.63
N VAL A 8 -11.60 11.70 -8.31
CA VAL A 8 -11.09 10.70 -9.25
C VAL A 8 -12.17 9.67 -9.58
N GLN A 9 -12.93 9.19 -8.58
CA GLN A 9 -14.05 8.27 -8.81
C GLN A 9 -15.08 8.88 -9.77
N ASP A 10 -15.45 10.13 -9.58
CA ASP A 10 -16.39 10.83 -10.46
C ASP A 10 -15.83 10.99 -11.89
N GLU A 11 -14.55 11.33 -12.04
CA GLU A 11 -13.91 11.54 -13.34
C GLU A 11 -13.85 10.26 -14.18
N ILE A 12 -13.55 9.11 -13.56
CA ILE A 12 -13.32 7.87 -14.29
C ILE A 12 -14.56 7.00 -14.44
N ARG A 13 -15.68 7.34 -13.79
CA ARG A 13 -16.94 6.56 -13.82
C ARG A 13 -17.43 6.17 -15.22
N LYS A 14 -17.06 6.91 -16.23
CA LYS A 14 -17.37 6.61 -17.65
C LYS A 14 -16.53 5.48 -18.26
N TYR A 15 -15.48 5.05 -17.57
CA TYR A 15 -14.62 3.95 -18.00
C TYR A 15 -14.95 2.71 -17.14
N PHE A 16 -14.66 2.79 -15.85
CA PHE A 16 -14.93 1.77 -14.85
C PHE A 16 -15.18 2.43 -13.49
N THR A 17 -15.58 1.64 -12.51
CA THR A 17 -15.69 2.10 -11.12
C THR A 17 -14.62 1.47 -10.25
N PHE A 18 -14.40 2.01 -9.05
CA PHE A 18 -13.53 1.37 -8.07
C PHE A 18 -13.97 1.68 -6.64
N GLN A 19 -13.64 0.76 -5.74
CA GLN A 19 -13.64 0.97 -4.31
C GLN A 19 -12.19 1.20 -3.84
N TYR A 20 -12.03 1.73 -2.64
CA TYR A 20 -10.69 1.88 -2.06
C TYR A 20 -10.68 1.55 -0.58
N GLU A 21 -9.53 1.11 -0.10
CA GLU A 21 -9.28 0.80 1.30
C GLU A 21 -7.91 1.32 1.72
N PHE A 22 -7.85 2.04 2.86
CA PHE A 22 -6.58 2.31 3.51
C PHE A 22 -6.05 1.03 4.12
N ILE A 23 -4.80 0.71 3.82
CA ILE A 23 -4.11 -0.48 4.29
C ILE A 23 -2.83 -0.09 5.06
N GLY A 24 -1.95 -1.05 5.30
CA GLY A 24 -0.63 -0.77 5.86
C GLY A 24 -0.68 -0.24 7.30
N SER A 25 0.17 0.72 7.59
CA SER A 25 0.34 1.28 8.94
C SER A 25 -0.90 2.03 9.44
N VAL A 26 -1.65 2.66 8.55
CA VAL A 26 -2.89 3.39 8.89
C VAL A 26 -3.95 2.43 9.42
N LYS A 27 -4.24 1.35 8.69
CA LYS A 27 -5.23 0.34 9.11
C LYS A 27 -4.87 -0.31 10.46
N ARG A 28 -3.58 -0.37 10.77
CA ARG A 28 -3.06 -0.99 11.99
C ARG A 28 -2.88 -0.04 13.16
N ASN A 29 -3.18 1.27 13.02
CA ASN A 29 -2.86 2.31 13.99
C ASN A 29 -1.37 2.32 14.40
N MET A 30 -0.49 2.11 13.41
CA MET A 30 0.97 2.00 13.60
C MET A 30 1.73 2.97 12.67
N VAL A 31 1.15 4.13 12.41
CA VAL A 31 1.82 5.16 11.60
C VAL A 31 3.04 5.66 12.37
N THR A 32 4.20 5.55 11.75
CA THR A 32 5.47 6.02 12.30
C THR A 32 6.09 7.02 11.35
N CYS A 33 6.72 8.06 11.89
CA CYS A 33 7.62 8.92 11.13
C CYS A 33 9.02 8.83 11.72
N ASP A 34 10.03 9.01 10.88
CA ASP A 34 11.40 9.16 11.34
C ASP A 34 11.70 10.66 11.45
N ALA A 35 11.75 11.16 12.69
CA ALA A 35 12.04 12.58 12.96
C ALA A 35 13.41 13.06 12.45
N LYS A 36 14.32 12.13 12.11
CA LYS A 36 15.66 12.41 11.59
C LYS A 36 15.74 12.32 10.07
N SER A 37 14.70 11.82 9.41
CA SER A 37 14.65 11.72 7.95
C SER A 37 13.85 12.88 7.34
N ASN A 38 14.09 13.11 6.05
CA ASN A 38 13.29 14.06 5.26
C ASN A 38 12.03 13.43 4.69
N ILE A 39 11.61 12.28 5.22
CA ILE A 39 10.45 11.49 4.77
C ILE A 39 9.39 11.53 5.86
N GLY A 40 8.23 12.08 5.53
CA GLY A 40 7.08 12.14 6.41
C GLY A 40 6.27 10.84 6.45
N PHE A 41 4.95 10.98 6.56
CA PHE A 41 4.05 9.82 6.65
C PHE A 41 3.79 9.20 5.28
N ASP A 42 3.68 7.87 5.26
CA ASP A 42 3.21 7.13 4.09
C ASP A 42 1.79 6.58 4.34
N PHE A 43 0.91 6.82 3.39
CA PHE A 43 -0.42 6.22 3.36
C PHE A 43 -0.45 5.17 2.24
N ASP A 44 -0.80 3.95 2.59
CA ASP A 44 -0.99 2.87 1.63
C ASP A 44 -2.48 2.71 1.34
N VAL A 45 -2.87 2.68 0.07
CA VAL A 45 -4.26 2.53 -0.38
C VAL A 45 -4.35 1.45 -1.45
N ASN A 46 -5.25 0.49 -1.24
CA ASN A 46 -5.68 -0.40 -2.32
C ASN A 46 -6.83 0.27 -3.08
N ILE A 47 -6.75 0.25 -4.40
CA ILE A 47 -7.82 0.57 -5.33
C ILE A 47 -8.32 -0.75 -5.91
N MET A 48 -9.54 -1.15 -5.54
CA MET A 48 -10.21 -2.35 -6.06
C MET A 48 -11.03 -1.93 -7.28
N VAL A 49 -10.54 -2.28 -8.46
CA VAL A 49 -11.17 -1.92 -9.74
C VAL A 49 -12.32 -2.86 -10.01
N ASN A 50 -13.42 -2.29 -10.49
CA ASN A 50 -14.59 -3.00 -10.97
C ASN A 50 -14.68 -2.82 -12.49
N ASP A 51 -14.06 -3.75 -13.22
CA ASP A 51 -14.00 -3.89 -14.67
C ASP A 51 -14.37 -5.33 -15.03
N ASP A 52 -15.62 -5.69 -14.70
CA ASP A 52 -16.12 -7.08 -14.76
C ASP A 52 -16.12 -7.64 -16.20
N ASP A 53 -16.25 -6.77 -17.18
CA ASP A 53 -16.25 -7.14 -18.61
C ASP A 53 -14.82 -7.21 -19.20
N GLU A 54 -13.79 -6.94 -18.40
CA GLU A 54 -12.37 -6.89 -18.81
C GLU A 54 -12.12 -5.97 -20.02
N ASP A 55 -12.82 -4.86 -20.08
CA ASP A 55 -12.75 -3.90 -21.20
C ASP A 55 -11.39 -3.19 -21.28
N TYR A 56 -10.64 -3.16 -20.16
CA TYR A 56 -9.40 -2.41 -20.04
C TYR A 56 -8.22 -3.29 -19.64
N SER A 57 -7.13 -3.17 -20.36
CA SER A 57 -5.85 -3.80 -19.96
C SER A 57 -5.29 -3.19 -18.67
N ALA A 58 -4.46 -3.94 -17.95
CA ALA A 58 -3.75 -3.46 -16.76
C ALA A 58 -3.03 -2.12 -16.97
N LYS A 59 -2.49 -1.89 -18.19
CA LYS A 59 -1.84 -0.64 -18.57
C LYS A 59 -2.84 0.50 -18.65
N GLU A 60 -3.96 0.31 -19.34
CA GLU A 60 -5.00 1.32 -19.52
C GLU A 60 -5.61 1.72 -18.19
N ILE A 61 -5.97 0.74 -17.34
CA ILE A 61 -6.47 0.98 -15.98
C ILE A 61 -5.53 1.89 -15.22
N LYS A 62 -4.24 1.54 -15.14
CA LYS A 62 -3.26 2.32 -14.38
C LYS A 62 -3.07 3.71 -14.96
N GLN A 63 -3.04 3.85 -16.29
CA GLN A 63 -2.89 5.14 -16.95
C GLN A 63 -4.12 6.04 -16.77
N ILE A 64 -5.34 5.49 -16.85
CA ILE A 64 -6.59 6.24 -16.63
C ILE A 64 -6.59 6.78 -15.19
N LEU A 65 -6.28 5.94 -14.19
CA LEU A 65 -6.21 6.36 -12.80
C LEU A 65 -5.15 7.45 -12.60
N MET A 66 -3.90 7.22 -13.03
CA MET A 66 -2.84 8.21 -12.86
C MET A 66 -3.16 9.54 -13.56
N LYS A 67 -3.80 9.51 -14.74
CA LYS A 67 -4.23 10.71 -15.43
C LYS A 67 -5.30 11.47 -14.64
N ALA A 68 -6.27 10.75 -14.07
CA ALA A 68 -7.32 11.36 -13.26
C ALA A 68 -6.77 11.94 -11.95
N PHE A 69 -5.88 11.22 -11.25
CA PHE A 69 -5.18 11.75 -10.09
C PHE A 69 -4.38 13.01 -10.43
N ASN A 70 -3.61 13.00 -11.52
CA ASN A 70 -2.82 14.15 -11.97
C ASN A 70 -3.69 15.38 -12.28
N LYS A 71 -4.90 15.18 -12.79
CA LYS A 71 -5.85 16.27 -13.08
C LYS A 71 -6.20 17.07 -11.83
N TYR A 72 -6.33 16.41 -10.69
CA TYR A 72 -6.79 17.03 -9.44
C TYR A 72 -5.70 17.17 -8.37
N ALA A 73 -4.53 16.55 -8.55
CA ALA A 73 -3.43 16.51 -7.57
C ALA A 73 -3.05 17.92 -7.07
N TYR A 74 -2.88 18.86 -7.99
CA TYR A 74 -2.47 20.24 -7.68
C TYR A 74 -3.45 20.95 -6.73
N LYS A 75 -4.74 20.70 -6.86
CA LYS A 75 -5.78 21.30 -5.99
C LYS A 75 -5.56 20.97 -4.51
N TYR A 76 -4.92 19.82 -4.24
CA TYR A 76 -4.64 19.31 -2.90
C TYR A 76 -3.14 19.33 -2.56
N HIS A 77 -2.35 20.14 -3.28
CA HIS A 77 -0.92 20.32 -3.08
C HIS A 77 -0.06 19.08 -3.32
N TYR A 78 -0.58 18.08 -4.02
CA TYR A 78 0.20 16.93 -4.44
C TYR A 78 0.98 17.20 -5.71
N ASP A 79 2.18 16.62 -5.80
CA ASP A 79 2.92 16.49 -7.05
C ASP A 79 2.25 15.47 -7.97
N PHE A 80 2.66 15.43 -9.25
CA PHE A 80 2.19 14.43 -10.20
C PHE A 80 2.54 13.01 -9.77
N CYS A 81 1.73 12.04 -10.21
CA CYS A 81 1.93 10.62 -9.95
C CYS A 81 3.30 10.15 -10.43
N GLU A 82 4.01 9.49 -9.54
CA GLU A 82 5.23 8.74 -9.86
C GLU A 82 4.88 7.25 -10.01
N ASP A 83 5.10 6.68 -11.20
CA ASP A 83 4.84 5.26 -11.43
C ASP A 83 5.97 4.37 -10.88
N SER A 84 5.60 3.29 -10.21
CA SER A 84 6.53 2.31 -9.69
C SER A 84 6.07 0.88 -9.93
N THR A 85 6.87 -0.10 -9.52
CA THR A 85 6.62 -1.52 -9.83
C THR A 85 5.26 -2.02 -9.34
N ARG A 86 4.82 -1.62 -8.14
CA ARG A 86 3.58 -2.14 -7.53
C ARG A 86 2.52 -1.07 -7.31
N VAL A 87 2.92 0.18 -7.20
CA VAL A 87 2.04 1.30 -6.87
C VAL A 87 2.27 2.46 -7.83
N PHE A 88 1.41 3.43 -7.81
CA PHE A 88 1.76 4.80 -8.17
C PHE A 88 1.65 5.67 -6.94
N THR A 89 2.49 6.69 -6.84
CA THR A 89 2.65 7.50 -5.63
C THR A 89 2.38 8.95 -5.93
N ILE A 90 1.64 9.63 -5.05
CA ILE A 90 1.54 11.09 -5.02
C ILE A 90 2.20 11.61 -3.73
N LYS A 91 2.82 12.79 -3.78
CA LYS A 91 3.58 13.35 -2.66
C LYS A 91 3.25 14.81 -2.43
N VAL A 92 3.17 15.20 -1.17
CA VAL A 92 3.21 16.61 -0.77
C VAL A 92 4.63 16.91 -0.31
N LYS A 93 5.28 17.88 -0.96
CA LYS A 93 6.66 18.26 -0.68
C LYS A 93 6.74 19.68 -0.14
N ASP A 94 7.45 19.83 0.95
CA ASP A 94 7.97 21.13 1.38
C ASP A 94 9.30 21.38 0.63
N ARG A 95 9.22 22.10 -0.48
CA ARG A 95 10.38 22.37 -1.34
C ARG A 95 11.38 23.29 -0.69
N LYS A 96 10.93 24.15 0.24
CA LYS A 96 11.83 25.08 0.96
C LYS A 96 12.77 24.33 1.90
N ASN A 97 12.26 23.30 2.57
CA ASN A 97 13.01 22.50 3.52
C ASN A 97 13.51 21.17 2.94
N SER A 98 13.29 20.91 1.64
CA SER A 98 13.64 19.66 0.96
C SER A 98 13.06 18.42 1.67
N GLN A 99 11.83 18.52 2.14
CA GLN A 99 11.14 17.48 2.88
C GLN A 99 9.91 16.96 2.13
N ILE A 100 9.63 15.65 2.27
CA ILE A 100 8.35 15.06 1.90
C ILE A 100 7.47 15.09 3.16
N LEU A 101 6.39 15.86 3.14
CA LEU A 101 5.48 15.96 4.27
C LEU A 101 4.67 14.68 4.44
N HIS A 102 4.16 14.15 3.34
CA HIS A 102 3.54 12.84 3.26
C HIS A 102 3.49 12.34 1.82
N SER A 103 3.40 11.03 1.68
CA SER A 103 3.13 10.35 0.42
C SER A 103 1.89 9.46 0.52
N CYS A 104 1.31 9.15 -0.62
CA CYS A 104 0.23 8.19 -0.72
C CYS A 104 0.53 7.23 -1.87
N ASP A 105 0.65 5.96 -1.52
CA ASP A 105 0.93 4.85 -2.43
C ASP A 105 -0.37 4.14 -2.77
N PHE A 106 -0.70 4.06 -4.04
CA PHE A 106 -1.90 3.41 -4.55
C PHE A 106 -1.52 2.11 -5.26
N ALA A 107 -1.91 0.98 -4.69
CA ALA A 107 -1.87 -0.30 -5.36
C ALA A 107 -3.21 -0.56 -6.05
N ILE A 108 -3.17 -0.94 -7.32
CA ILE A 108 -4.38 -1.34 -8.04
C ILE A 108 -4.50 -2.84 -7.92
N VAL A 109 -5.61 -3.31 -7.35
CA VAL A 109 -5.84 -4.71 -7.02
C VAL A 109 -7.15 -5.21 -7.59
N ASN A 110 -7.20 -6.52 -7.86
CA ASN A 110 -8.41 -7.28 -8.13
C ASN A 110 -8.54 -8.37 -7.07
N ASN A 111 -9.72 -8.44 -6.43
CA ASN A 111 -10.02 -9.44 -5.40
C ASN A 111 -10.97 -10.48 -5.99
N TYR A 112 -10.65 -11.76 -5.84
CA TYR A 112 -11.44 -12.87 -6.29
C TYR A 112 -12.26 -13.48 -5.14
N GLU A 113 -13.34 -14.18 -5.46
CA GLU A 113 -14.25 -14.81 -4.47
C GLU A 113 -13.54 -15.86 -3.60
N ASP A 114 -12.50 -16.50 -4.12
CA ASP A 114 -11.67 -17.49 -3.41
C ASP A 114 -10.56 -16.87 -2.54
N ASN A 115 -10.69 -15.59 -2.20
CA ASN A 115 -9.73 -14.80 -1.43
C ASN A 115 -8.37 -14.56 -2.13
N ARG A 116 -8.20 -14.97 -3.39
CA ARG A 116 -7.02 -14.57 -4.16
C ARG A 116 -7.06 -13.07 -4.44
N GLN A 117 -5.89 -12.48 -4.50
CA GLN A 117 -5.72 -11.09 -4.89
C GLN A 117 -4.60 -10.97 -5.92
N GLU A 118 -4.88 -10.24 -6.98
CA GLU A 118 -3.88 -9.79 -7.95
C GLU A 118 -3.64 -8.28 -7.81
N TYR A 119 -2.49 -7.83 -8.29
CA TYR A 119 -2.15 -6.41 -8.38
C TYR A 119 -1.51 -6.09 -9.72
N ILE A 120 -1.64 -4.85 -10.18
CA ILE A 120 -0.96 -4.40 -11.40
C ILE A 120 0.52 -4.18 -11.13
N ARG A 121 1.36 -4.96 -11.79
CA ARG A 121 2.81 -4.85 -11.74
C ARG A 121 3.35 -4.15 -13.00
N PHE A 122 4.09 -3.08 -12.81
CA PHE A 122 4.83 -2.39 -13.86
C PHE A 122 6.26 -2.91 -13.96
N ASN A 123 6.65 -3.39 -15.14
CA ASN A 123 8.02 -3.74 -15.45
C ASN A 123 8.67 -2.60 -16.25
N LYS A 124 9.55 -1.86 -15.60
CA LYS A 124 10.24 -0.71 -16.21
C LYS A 124 11.13 -1.09 -17.40
N LYS A 125 11.72 -2.30 -17.40
CA LYS A 125 12.63 -2.73 -18.47
C LYS A 125 11.89 -3.01 -19.78
N SER A 126 10.75 -3.69 -19.70
CA SER A 126 9.91 -4.02 -20.86
C SER A 126 8.80 -3.01 -21.12
N ASN A 127 8.63 -2.01 -20.26
CA ASN A 127 7.51 -1.06 -20.28
C ASN A 127 6.15 -1.75 -20.38
N SER A 128 6.00 -2.86 -19.65
CA SER A 128 4.78 -3.68 -19.64
C SER A 128 4.10 -3.67 -18.28
N TYR A 129 2.78 -3.84 -18.31
CA TYR A 129 1.93 -3.90 -17.12
C TYR A 129 1.16 -5.21 -17.17
N ASN A 130 1.17 -5.94 -16.06
CA ASN A 130 0.49 -7.23 -15.97
C ASN A 130 -0.19 -7.35 -14.61
N TRP A 131 -1.31 -8.07 -14.57
CA TRP A 131 -1.87 -8.58 -13.34
C TRP A 131 -0.96 -9.69 -12.81
N VAL A 132 -0.63 -9.66 -11.54
CA VAL A 132 0.25 -10.62 -10.87
C VAL A 132 -0.35 -10.96 -9.52
N GLU A 133 -0.47 -12.24 -9.25
CA GLU A 133 -0.98 -12.75 -7.99
C GLU A 133 -0.05 -12.40 -6.82
N GLN A 134 -0.63 -12.18 -5.65
CA GLN A 134 0.11 -12.00 -4.41
C GLN A 134 0.85 -13.29 -4.05
N SER A 135 1.98 -13.14 -3.35
CA SER A 135 2.74 -14.30 -2.87
C SER A 135 2.06 -14.99 -1.69
N ASN A 136 2.36 -16.28 -1.46
CA ASN A 136 1.82 -17.05 -0.34
C ASN A 136 1.96 -16.35 1.01
N GLY A 137 3.07 -15.68 1.28
CA GLY A 137 3.26 -14.92 2.52
C GLY A 137 2.32 -13.71 2.69
N PHE A 138 1.61 -13.32 1.64
CA PHE A 138 0.54 -12.33 1.75
C PHE A 138 -0.69 -12.92 2.43
N TYR A 139 -1.05 -14.15 2.09
CA TYR A 139 -2.26 -14.83 2.55
C TYR A 139 -2.13 -15.33 3.99
N LEU A 140 -0.94 -15.74 4.42
CA LEU A 140 -0.67 -16.22 5.77
C LEU A 140 -0.59 -15.11 6.84
N LEU A 141 -0.26 -13.89 6.44
CA LEU A 141 -0.09 -12.79 7.39
C LEU A 141 -1.37 -12.37 8.13
N PRO A 142 -2.57 -12.33 7.50
CA PRO A 142 -3.81 -11.98 8.19
C PRO A 142 -4.14 -12.86 9.37
N GLU A 143 -4.02 -14.18 9.23
CA GLU A 143 -4.31 -15.15 10.30
C GLU A 143 -3.38 -14.94 11.51
N LYS A 144 -2.09 -14.73 11.26
CA LYS A 144 -1.11 -14.41 12.31
C LYS A 144 -1.40 -13.07 12.99
N VAL A 145 -1.85 -12.09 12.25
CA VAL A 145 -2.28 -10.79 12.82
C VAL A 145 -3.50 -10.96 13.70
N GLU A 146 -4.47 -11.77 13.28
CA GLU A 146 -5.68 -12.07 14.06
C GLU A 146 -5.31 -12.81 15.34
N PHE A 147 -4.49 -13.86 15.26
CA PHE A 147 -3.93 -14.53 16.43
C PHE A 147 -3.31 -13.55 17.44
N CYS A 148 -2.45 -12.64 16.98
CA CYS A 148 -1.82 -11.66 17.87
C CYS A 148 -2.84 -10.71 18.52
N LYS A 149 -3.93 -10.35 17.83
CA LYS A 149 -4.98 -9.49 18.38
C LYS A 149 -5.84 -10.22 19.40
N ASP A 150 -6.27 -11.44 19.08
CA ASP A 150 -7.15 -12.26 19.92
C ASP A 150 -6.46 -12.67 21.24
N ASN A 151 -5.14 -12.82 21.20
CA ASN A 151 -4.34 -13.11 22.38
C ASN A 151 -3.76 -11.86 23.07
N TYR A 152 -4.23 -10.65 22.75
CA TYR A 152 -3.80 -9.39 23.36
C TYR A 152 -2.31 -9.08 23.22
N LEU A 153 -1.64 -9.62 22.18
CA LEU A 153 -0.19 -9.49 21.93
C LEU A 153 0.17 -8.26 21.10
N TRP A 154 -0.80 -7.39 20.82
CA TRP A 154 -0.59 -6.27 19.89
C TRP A 154 0.45 -5.25 20.38
N THR A 155 0.58 -5.08 21.68
CA THR A 155 1.62 -4.21 22.27
C THR A 155 3.02 -4.77 21.99
N GLU A 156 3.21 -6.08 22.20
CA GLU A 156 4.46 -6.78 21.93
C GLU A 156 4.85 -6.71 20.44
N VAL A 157 3.87 -6.89 19.55
CA VAL A 157 4.07 -6.71 18.10
C VAL A 157 4.61 -5.32 17.78
N ARG A 158 4.02 -4.27 18.39
CA ARG A 158 4.45 -2.88 18.14
C ARG A 158 5.87 -2.62 18.64
N GLU A 159 6.22 -3.12 19.80
CA GLU A 159 7.56 -2.97 20.39
C GLU A 159 8.62 -3.65 19.52
N ILE A 160 8.41 -4.92 19.16
CA ILE A 160 9.32 -5.67 18.29
C ILE A 160 9.41 -5.05 16.90
N TYR A 161 8.29 -4.57 16.34
CA TYR A 161 8.31 -3.89 15.05
C TYR A 161 9.16 -2.62 15.07
N ILE A 162 9.01 -1.78 16.11
CA ILE A 162 9.78 -0.54 16.25
C ILE A 162 11.27 -0.85 16.45
N GLU A 163 11.59 -1.82 17.30
CA GLU A 163 12.98 -2.28 17.51
C GLU A 163 13.61 -2.74 16.19
N LYS A 164 12.96 -3.67 15.49
CA LYS A 164 13.45 -4.17 14.18
C LYS A 164 13.59 -3.05 13.16
N LYS A 165 12.69 -2.07 13.16
CA LYS A 165 12.74 -0.93 12.25
C LYS A 165 13.92 -0.02 12.55
N ASN A 166 14.19 0.25 13.81
CA ASN A 166 15.32 1.08 14.25
C ASN A 166 16.68 0.40 14.01
N CYS A 167 16.75 -0.92 14.14
CA CYS A 167 17.96 -1.71 13.92
C CYS A 167 18.18 -2.09 12.44
N ASN A 168 17.23 -1.83 11.56
CA ASN A 168 17.32 -2.24 10.17
C ASN A 168 18.34 -1.40 9.39
N THR A 169 19.41 -2.04 8.94
CA THR A 169 20.45 -1.45 8.08
C THR A 169 20.28 -1.79 6.60
N ASP A 170 19.40 -2.76 6.27
CA ASP A 170 19.14 -3.16 4.89
C ASP A 170 18.11 -2.22 4.24
N LYS A 171 18.56 -1.38 3.33
CA LYS A 171 17.72 -0.44 2.56
C LYS A 171 16.68 -1.14 1.66
N ASN A 172 16.87 -2.41 1.34
CA ASN A 172 15.95 -3.19 0.52
C ASN A 172 14.82 -3.82 1.34
N LYS A 173 15.01 -3.98 2.65
CA LYS A 173 14.01 -4.52 3.56
C LYS A 173 12.97 -3.46 3.90
N LYS A 174 11.78 -3.60 3.31
CA LYS A 174 10.69 -2.65 3.46
C LYS A 174 9.93 -2.84 4.78
N SER A 175 9.25 -1.78 5.24
CA SER A 175 8.46 -1.78 6.48
C SER A 175 7.45 -2.93 6.56
N ARG A 176 6.85 -3.35 5.44
CA ARG A 176 5.94 -4.51 5.39
C ARG A 176 6.64 -5.81 5.76
N SER A 177 7.86 -6.04 5.25
CA SER A 177 8.65 -7.24 5.60
C SER A 177 9.05 -7.22 7.07
N ILE A 178 9.46 -6.06 7.59
CA ILE A 178 9.80 -5.90 9.02
C ILE A 178 8.58 -6.18 9.90
N PHE A 179 7.39 -5.72 9.47
CA PHE A 179 6.15 -5.99 10.19
C PHE A 179 5.80 -7.49 10.16
N ALA A 180 5.92 -8.16 9.02
CA ALA A 180 5.69 -9.59 8.92
C ALA A 180 6.65 -10.40 9.80
N ASP A 181 7.93 -10.00 9.85
CA ASP A 181 8.93 -10.60 10.74
C ASP A 181 8.60 -10.38 12.23
N ALA A 182 8.05 -9.22 12.60
CA ALA A 182 7.63 -8.96 13.98
C ALA A 182 6.43 -9.84 14.36
N ILE A 183 5.42 -9.92 13.52
CA ILE A 183 4.25 -10.79 13.70
C ILE A 183 4.70 -12.25 13.84
N HIS A 184 5.54 -12.72 12.92
CA HIS A 184 6.03 -14.10 12.95
C HIS A 184 6.78 -14.42 14.25
N GLN A 185 7.65 -13.52 14.70
CA GLN A 185 8.39 -13.68 15.94
C GLN A 185 7.44 -13.78 17.15
N VAL A 186 6.45 -12.87 17.26
CA VAL A 186 5.48 -12.89 18.35
C VAL A 186 4.65 -14.18 18.33
N CYS A 187 4.20 -14.60 17.16
CA CYS A 187 3.48 -15.87 16.98
C CYS A 187 4.29 -17.06 17.49
N GLN A 188 5.56 -17.16 17.09
CA GLN A 188 6.44 -18.24 17.53
C GLN A 188 6.67 -18.24 19.04
N GLN A 189 6.87 -17.06 19.64
CA GLN A 189 7.08 -16.92 21.08
C GLN A 189 5.85 -17.27 21.92
N ASN A 190 4.66 -17.16 21.34
CA ASN A 190 3.37 -17.36 22.01
C ASN A 190 2.62 -18.63 21.54
N GLY A 191 3.34 -19.59 20.94
CA GLY A 191 2.80 -20.92 20.66
C GLY A 191 1.86 -21.02 19.46
N TYR A 192 1.95 -20.08 18.50
CA TYR A 192 1.30 -20.25 17.22
C TYR A 192 2.05 -21.27 16.38
N PHE A 193 1.40 -22.36 16.06
CA PHE A 193 1.92 -23.40 15.17
C PHE A 193 1.14 -23.36 13.85
N GLU A 194 1.86 -23.33 12.74
CA GLU A 194 1.24 -23.52 11.41
C GLU A 194 0.85 -25.02 11.31
N GLU A 195 -0.42 -25.30 11.02
CA GLU A 195 -0.88 -26.65 10.67
C GLU A 195 -0.46 -27.04 9.24
#